data_445e510aefb661f46aac72cceba9022b
#
_entry.id   445e510aefb661f46aac72cceba9022b
#
_cell.length_a   1.000
_cell.length_b   1.000
_cell.length_c   1.000
_cell.angle_alpha   90.00
_cell.angle_beta   90.00
_cell.angle_gamma   90.00
#
_symmetry.space_group_name_H-M   'P 1'
#
loop_
_entity.id
_entity.type
_entity.pdbx_description
1 polymer ?
#
loop_
_entity_poly.entity_id
_entity_poly.type
_entity_poly.pdbx_seq_one_letter_code
_entity_poly.pdbx_strand_id
1 'polypeptide(L)'
;MRLDEPLNDVFANASHVRLLRALFALPHDVGRSGRDLARRAGVSHPRANQVLADLAAQGLVAVQRIPRTGLYRVNRRHALAEPLRELFELEPKLKFELLSLVAMELKARHLPIKEARIFGSAARGAMAATSDVDLALVTARESVAAVEAAAQEIAETARERFGTRLNVLVGSPSLEKLSKGRQAGQGIWQAIERDGIDVLAPS
;
A
#
# COMPACT_ATOMS: atom_id res chain seq x y z
N MET A 1 -1.83 -28.33 11.04
CA MET A 1 -1.50 -27.77 9.68
C MET A 1 -1.21 -28.94 8.75
N ARG A 2 -1.77 -28.96 7.57
CA ARG A 2 -1.34 -29.87 6.51
C ARG A 2 0.08 -29.49 6.09
N LEU A 3 0.94 -30.44 5.79
CA LEU A 3 2.26 -30.14 5.22
C LEU A 3 2.17 -29.92 3.70
N ASP A 4 1.17 -30.51 3.07
CA ASP A 4 0.86 -30.26 1.66
C ASP A 4 -0.05 -29.03 1.55
N GLU A 5 0.39 -28.03 0.80
CA GLU A 5 -0.34 -26.80 0.53
C GLU A 5 -0.82 -26.04 1.79
N PRO A 6 0.05 -25.79 2.79
CA PRO A 6 -0.37 -25.18 4.07
C PRO A 6 -0.94 -23.76 3.91
N LEU A 7 -0.57 -23.04 2.85
CA LEU A 7 -1.03 -21.67 2.60
C LEU A 7 -2.52 -21.61 2.27
N ASN A 8 -3.12 -22.67 1.74
CA ASN A 8 -4.57 -22.74 1.52
C ASN A 8 -5.36 -22.59 2.81
N ASP A 9 -4.83 -23.10 3.93
CA ASP A 9 -5.46 -22.99 5.25
C ASP A 9 -5.11 -21.65 5.91
N VAL A 10 -3.87 -21.17 5.76
CA VAL A 10 -3.39 -19.91 6.35
C VAL A 10 -4.06 -18.70 5.69
N PHE A 11 -4.23 -18.72 4.36
CA PHE A 11 -4.86 -17.65 3.58
C PHE A 11 -6.26 -17.98 3.09
N ALA A 12 -6.99 -18.84 3.77
CA ALA A 12 -8.28 -19.39 3.33
C ALA A 12 -9.30 -18.34 2.82
N ASN A 13 -9.23 -17.11 3.36
CA ASN A 13 -10.05 -15.98 2.89
C ASN A 13 -9.51 -14.63 3.40
N ALA A 14 -10.11 -13.53 2.94
CA ALA A 14 -9.70 -12.16 3.31
C ALA A 14 -9.71 -11.90 4.83
N SER A 15 -10.56 -12.57 5.61
CA SER A 15 -10.56 -12.40 7.07
C SER A 15 -9.31 -12.99 7.72
N HIS A 16 -8.77 -14.09 7.16
CA HIS A 16 -7.49 -14.67 7.61
C HIS A 16 -6.36 -13.67 7.37
N VAL A 17 -6.25 -13.14 6.17
CA VAL A 17 -5.22 -12.16 5.81
C VAL A 17 -5.30 -10.91 6.71
N ARG A 18 -6.50 -10.38 6.94
CA ARG A 18 -6.72 -9.20 7.79
C ARG A 18 -6.33 -9.45 9.25
N LEU A 19 -6.67 -10.61 9.80
CA LEU A 19 -6.34 -10.97 11.17
C LEU A 19 -4.84 -11.27 11.34
N LEU A 20 -4.23 -11.94 10.37
CA LEU A 20 -2.78 -12.15 10.35
C LEU A 20 -2.04 -10.83 10.30
N ARG A 21 -2.43 -9.90 9.42
CA ARG A 21 -1.85 -8.55 9.38
C ARG A 21 -1.96 -7.84 10.73
N ALA A 22 -3.13 -7.91 11.39
CA ALA A 22 -3.32 -7.31 12.71
C ALA A 22 -2.47 -7.97 13.80
N LEU A 23 -2.24 -9.28 13.72
CA LEU A 23 -1.39 -10.03 14.64
C LEU A 23 0.10 -9.72 14.44
N PHE A 24 0.57 -9.70 13.17
CA PHE A 24 1.97 -9.39 12.87
C PHE A 24 2.34 -7.92 13.13
N ALA A 25 1.36 -7.01 13.13
CA ALA A 25 1.56 -5.61 13.54
C ALA A 25 1.72 -5.42 15.07
N LEU A 26 1.52 -6.47 15.88
CA LEU A 26 1.72 -6.39 17.33
C LEU A 26 3.19 -6.55 17.71
N PRO A 27 3.64 -5.88 18.80
CA PRO A 27 4.95 -6.17 19.41
C PRO A 27 5.09 -7.66 19.76
N HIS A 28 6.34 -8.14 19.80
CA HIS A 28 6.69 -9.55 19.88
C HIS A 28 5.94 -10.36 20.93
N ASP A 29 5.80 -9.86 22.15
CA ASP A 29 5.27 -10.61 23.29
C ASP A 29 3.87 -10.17 23.70
N VAL A 30 3.23 -9.37 22.88
CA VAL A 30 1.93 -8.80 23.20
C VAL A 30 0.80 -9.65 22.62
N GLY A 31 0.07 -10.37 23.50
CA GLY A 31 -1.20 -11.01 23.14
C GLY A 31 -2.36 -10.02 23.20
N ARG A 32 -3.33 -10.21 22.32
CA ARG A 32 -4.58 -9.40 22.29
C ARG A 32 -5.81 -10.30 22.30
N SER A 33 -6.92 -9.76 22.84
CA SER A 33 -8.20 -10.47 22.83
C SER A 33 -8.77 -10.58 21.41
N GLY A 34 -9.59 -11.61 21.16
CA GLY A 34 -10.27 -11.77 19.88
C GLY A 34 -11.12 -10.54 19.49
N ARG A 35 -11.72 -9.86 20.48
CA ARG A 35 -12.48 -8.62 20.23
C ARG A 35 -11.58 -7.45 19.77
N ASP A 36 -10.41 -7.28 20.37
CA ASP A 36 -9.45 -6.25 19.96
C ASP A 36 -8.91 -6.53 18.56
N LEU A 37 -8.55 -7.79 18.28
CA LEU A 37 -8.10 -8.21 16.95
C LEU A 37 -9.18 -8.05 15.88
N ALA A 38 -10.44 -8.38 16.20
CA ALA A 38 -11.57 -8.16 15.30
C ALA A 38 -11.70 -6.69 14.88
N ARG A 39 -11.64 -5.79 15.87
CA ARG A 39 -11.70 -4.34 15.62
C ARG A 39 -10.54 -3.86 14.76
N ARG A 40 -9.30 -4.27 15.05
CA ARG A 40 -8.09 -3.92 14.29
C ARG A 40 -8.13 -4.43 12.85
N ALA A 41 -8.64 -5.65 12.67
CA ALA A 41 -8.74 -6.28 11.36
C ALA A 41 -9.97 -5.83 10.54
N GLY A 42 -10.89 -5.06 11.13
CA GLY A 42 -12.13 -4.66 10.46
C GLY A 42 -13.04 -5.85 10.12
N VAL A 43 -13.10 -6.85 11.00
CA VAL A 43 -13.97 -8.05 10.86
C VAL A 43 -14.93 -8.17 12.04
N SER A 44 -16.03 -8.89 11.87
CA SER A 44 -16.96 -9.15 12.98
C SER A 44 -16.31 -10.05 14.04
N HIS A 45 -16.68 -9.86 15.32
CA HIS A 45 -16.12 -10.65 16.42
C HIS A 45 -16.36 -12.17 16.29
N PRO A 46 -17.57 -12.66 15.89
CA PRO A 46 -17.76 -14.09 15.64
C PRO A 46 -16.81 -14.62 14.55
N ARG A 47 -16.64 -13.87 13.46
CA ARG A 47 -15.73 -14.26 12.38
C ARG A 47 -14.28 -14.28 12.83
N ALA A 48 -13.85 -13.28 13.62
CA ALA A 48 -12.50 -13.26 14.17
C ALA A 48 -12.25 -14.48 15.07
N ASN A 49 -13.18 -14.84 15.93
CA ASN A 49 -13.03 -16.02 16.80
C ASN A 49 -12.87 -17.31 16.01
N GLN A 50 -13.67 -17.49 14.94
CA GLN A 50 -13.53 -18.65 14.05
C GLN A 50 -12.14 -18.71 13.42
N VAL A 51 -11.70 -17.64 12.77
CA VAL A 51 -10.40 -17.58 12.11
C VAL A 51 -9.25 -17.76 13.10
N LEU A 52 -9.33 -17.15 14.28
CA LEU A 52 -8.31 -17.31 15.33
C LEU A 52 -8.24 -18.74 15.84
N ALA A 53 -9.40 -19.45 15.93
CA ALA A 53 -9.42 -20.86 16.26
C ALA A 53 -8.78 -21.71 15.16
N ASP A 54 -9.06 -21.42 13.89
CA ASP A 54 -8.46 -22.12 12.75
C ASP A 54 -6.93 -21.94 12.72
N LEU A 55 -6.45 -20.72 12.89
CA LEU A 55 -5.01 -20.40 12.95
C LEU A 55 -4.31 -21.01 14.18
N ALA A 56 -5.04 -21.11 15.31
CA ALA A 56 -4.52 -21.77 16.51
C ALA A 56 -4.46 -23.30 16.33
N ALA A 57 -5.45 -23.90 15.69
CA ALA A 57 -5.45 -25.33 15.34
C ALA A 57 -4.28 -25.70 14.42
N GLN A 58 -3.86 -24.76 13.55
CA GLN A 58 -2.66 -24.92 12.70
C GLN A 58 -1.35 -24.69 13.45
N GLY A 59 -1.40 -24.19 14.68
CA GLY A 59 -0.21 -23.89 15.49
C GLY A 59 0.46 -22.55 15.17
N LEU A 60 -0.04 -21.78 14.17
CA LEU A 60 0.51 -20.47 13.79
C LEU A 60 0.20 -19.39 14.84
N VAL A 61 -0.92 -19.50 15.54
CA VAL A 61 -1.33 -18.62 16.62
C VAL A 61 -1.32 -19.35 17.94
N ALA A 62 -0.63 -18.81 18.93
CA ALA A 62 -0.66 -19.28 20.31
C ALA A 62 -1.79 -18.59 21.08
N VAL A 63 -2.50 -19.35 21.89
CA VAL A 63 -3.61 -18.87 22.73
C VAL A 63 -3.24 -19.01 24.19
N GLN A 64 -3.19 -17.90 24.91
CA GLN A 64 -3.11 -17.86 26.36
C GLN A 64 -4.50 -17.67 26.94
N ARG A 65 -5.05 -18.68 27.62
CA ARG A 65 -6.34 -18.58 28.30
C ARG A 65 -6.19 -17.81 29.60
N ILE A 66 -6.99 -16.79 29.77
CA ILE A 66 -7.17 -16.05 31.04
C ILE A 66 -8.64 -16.06 31.43
N PRO A 67 -9.02 -15.79 32.67
CA PRO A 67 -10.42 -15.78 33.08
C PRO A 67 -11.28 -14.94 32.14
N ARG A 68 -12.31 -15.55 31.55
CA ARG A 68 -13.30 -14.96 30.63
C ARG A 68 -12.81 -14.57 29.22
N THR A 69 -11.51 -14.76 28.85
CA THR A 69 -11.05 -14.44 27.49
C THR A 69 -9.77 -15.20 27.11
N GLY A 70 -9.48 -15.28 25.82
CA GLY A 70 -8.21 -15.74 25.28
C GLY A 70 -7.38 -14.57 24.77
N LEU A 71 -6.09 -14.59 25.02
CA LEU A 71 -5.12 -13.72 24.37
C LEU A 71 -4.43 -14.49 23.27
N TYR A 72 -4.43 -13.91 22.07
CA TYR A 72 -3.88 -14.48 20.87
C TYR A 72 -2.60 -13.74 20.49
N ARG A 73 -1.56 -14.50 20.12
CA ARG A 73 -0.29 -13.98 19.61
C ARG A 73 0.27 -14.90 18.54
N VAL A 74 1.15 -14.40 17.69
CA VAL A 74 1.86 -15.23 16.71
C VAL A 74 2.76 -16.21 17.44
N ASN A 75 2.71 -17.48 17.05
CA ASN A 75 3.69 -18.49 17.45
C ASN A 75 4.95 -18.35 16.59
N ARG A 76 5.93 -17.65 17.08
CA ARG A 76 7.18 -17.37 16.35
C ARG A 76 8.09 -18.58 16.08
N ARG A 77 7.82 -19.71 16.76
CA ARG A 77 8.52 -20.97 16.48
C ARG A 77 7.91 -21.72 15.30
N HIS A 78 6.76 -21.27 14.80
CA HIS A 78 6.12 -21.88 13.64
C HIS A 78 6.92 -21.59 12.36
N ALA A 79 7.14 -22.61 11.52
CA ALA A 79 7.95 -22.51 10.31
C ALA A 79 7.52 -21.37 9.34
N LEU A 80 6.23 -21.06 9.29
CA LEU A 80 5.70 -19.98 8.46
C LEU A 80 5.72 -18.61 9.14
N ALA A 81 6.09 -18.49 10.42
CA ALA A 81 5.97 -17.21 11.12
C ALA A 81 6.90 -16.15 10.54
N GLU A 82 8.16 -16.49 10.28
CA GLU A 82 9.12 -15.53 9.73
C GLU A 82 8.83 -15.14 8.27
N PRO A 83 8.57 -16.08 7.34
CA PRO A 83 8.17 -15.72 5.99
C PRO A 83 6.91 -14.83 5.93
N LEU A 84 5.91 -15.11 6.79
CA LEU A 84 4.70 -14.29 6.86
C LEU A 84 4.99 -12.90 7.44
N ARG A 85 5.87 -12.79 8.44
CA ARG A 85 6.29 -11.50 8.97
C ARG A 85 6.91 -10.63 7.88
N GLU A 86 7.86 -11.18 7.12
CA GLU A 86 8.50 -10.48 6.01
C GLU A 86 7.49 -10.02 4.97
N LEU A 87 6.52 -10.88 4.62
CA LEU A 87 5.47 -10.55 3.68
C LEU A 87 4.59 -9.37 4.17
N PHE A 88 4.16 -9.39 5.43
CA PHE A 88 3.35 -8.30 5.99
C PHE A 88 4.14 -7.02 6.26
N GLU A 89 5.44 -7.10 6.46
CA GLU A 89 6.33 -5.93 6.55
C GLU A 89 6.62 -5.30 5.17
N LEU A 90 6.51 -6.08 4.10
CA LEU A 90 6.66 -5.57 2.74
C LEU A 90 5.47 -4.70 2.31
N GLU A 91 4.23 -5.08 2.69
CA GLU A 91 3.02 -4.37 2.27
C GLU A 91 3.09 -2.83 2.42
N PRO A 92 3.44 -2.27 3.59
CA PRO A 92 3.51 -0.82 3.76
C PRO A 92 4.65 -0.17 2.97
N LYS A 93 5.66 -0.94 2.56
CA LYS A 93 6.81 -0.44 1.80
C LYS A 93 6.52 -0.31 0.31
N LEU A 94 5.56 -1.07 -0.23
CA LEU A 94 5.26 -1.10 -1.67
C LEU A 94 4.96 0.29 -2.25
N LYS A 95 4.23 1.13 -1.51
CA LYS A 95 3.96 2.50 -1.94
C LYS A 95 5.25 3.32 -2.05
N PHE A 96 6.11 3.23 -1.03
CA PHE A 96 7.39 3.95 -1.03
C PHE A 96 8.32 3.45 -2.15
N GLU A 97 8.36 2.14 -2.40
CA GLU A 97 9.14 1.57 -3.51
C GLU A 97 8.65 2.03 -4.87
N LEU A 98 7.33 2.14 -5.07
CA LEU A 98 6.76 2.71 -6.29
C LEU A 98 7.16 4.18 -6.47
N LEU A 99 7.06 5.00 -5.42
CA LEU A 99 7.48 6.41 -5.46
C LEU A 99 8.96 6.54 -5.78
N SER A 100 9.79 5.69 -5.15
CA SER A 100 11.24 5.66 -5.38
C SER A 100 11.58 5.23 -6.80
N LEU A 101 10.87 4.24 -7.36
CA LEU A 101 11.00 3.86 -8.77
C LEU A 101 10.73 5.05 -9.68
N VAL A 102 9.59 5.72 -9.52
CA VAL A 102 9.21 6.87 -10.35
C VAL A 102 10.25 7.97 -10.24
N ALA A 103 10.71 8.33 -9.04
CA ALA A 103 11.73 9.36 -8.83
C ALA A 103 13.06 9.01 -9.50
N MET A 104 13.48 7.75 -9.36
CA MET A 104 14.72 7.25 -9.96
C MET A 104 14.67 7.30 -11.50
N GLU A 105 13.57 6.83 -12.08
CA GLU A 105 13.36 6.80 -13.53
C GLU A 105 13.29 8.21 -14.12
N LEU A 106 12.62 9.16 -13.47
CA LEU A 106 12.57 10.55 -13.89
C LEU A 106 13.97 11.21 -13.85
N LYS A 107 14.74 10.94 -12.79
CA LYS A 107 16.12 11.46 -12.66
C LYS A 107 17.07 10.84 -13.69
N ALA A 108 17.00 9.54 -13.92
CA ALA A 108 17.88 8.83 -14.87
C ALA A 108 17.72 9.34 -16.32
N ARG A 109 16.54 9.81 -16.68
CA ARG A 109 16.25 10.37 -18.01
C ARG A 109 16.63 11.83 -18.16
N HIS A 110 17.16 12.49 -17.12
CA HIS A 110 17.53 13.90 -17.11
C HIS A 110 16.44 14.85 -17.63
N LEU A 111 15.19 14.50 -17.40
CA LEU A 111 14.04 15.30 -17.83
C LEU A 111 13.92 16.57 -16.98
N PRO A 112 13.55 17.72 -17.57
CA PRO A 112 13.42 18.99 -16.85
C PRO A 112 12.09 19.03 -16.06
N ILE A 113 11.92 18.10 -15.11
CA ILE A 113 10.77 18.03 -14.24
C ILE A 113 10.92 19.04 -13.11
N LYS A 114 9.95 19.94 -12.98
CA LYS A 114 9.90 20.93 -11.91
C LYS A 114 9.22 20.37 -10.66
N GLU A 115 8.12 19.63 -10.86
CA GLU A 115 7.36 18.99 -9.79
C GLU A 115 6.84 17.64 -10.27
N ALA A 116 6.81 16.68 -9.35
CA ALA A 116 6.20 15.37 -9.55
C ALA A 116 5.39 15.03 -8.29
N ARG A 117 4.10 14.83 -8.42
CA ARG A 117 3.19 14.59 -7.29
C ARG A 117 2.27 13.41 -7.53
N ILE A 118 2.19 12.47 -6.57
CA ILE A 118 1.11 11.49 -6.51
C ILE A 118 -0.11 12.17 -5.90
N PHE A 119 -1.29 11.99 -6.48
CA PHE A 119 -2.54 12.56 -6.00
C PHE A 119 -3.68 11.52 -5.98
N GLY A 120 -4.91 11.96 -5.79
CA GLY A 120 -6.07 11.07 -5.80
C GLY A 120 -6.15 10.11 -4.61
N SER A 121 -6.66 8.90 -4.85
CA SER A 121 -6.86 7.88 -3.81
C SER A 121 -5.55 7.38 -3.21
N ALA A 122 -4.50 7.30 -4.01
CA ALA A 122 -3.17 6.86 -3.57
C ALA A 122 -2.53 7.84 -2.56
N ALA A 123 -2.69 9.14 -2.77
CA ALA A 123 -2.21 10.17 -1.84
C ALA A 123 -2.96 10.10 -0.50
N ARG A 124 -4.28 9.91 -0.54
CA ARG A 124 -5.13 9.85 0.66
C ARG A 124 -5.11 8.52 1.40
N GLY A 125 -4.36 7.50 0.92
CA GLY A 125 -4.36 6.17 1.52
C GLY A 125 -5.69 5.40 1.39
N ALA A 126 -6.51 5.74 0.40
CA ALA A 126 -7.85 5.21 0.17
C ALA A 126 -7.95 4.39 -1.14
N MET A 127 -6.86 3.71 -1.53
CA MET A 127 -6.85 2.88 -2.73
C MET A 127 -7.74 1.64 -2.57
N ALA A 128 -8.58 1.39 -3.57
CA ALA A 128 -9.22 0.09 -3.78
C ALA A 128 -8.30 -0.85 -4.58
N ALA A 129 -8.60 -2.15 -4.60
CA ALA A 129 -7.79 -3.13 -5.33
C ALA A 129 -7.64 -2.86 -6.84
N THR A 130 -8.59 -2.12 -7.42
CA THR A 130 -8.62 -1.73 -8.84
C THR A 130 -8.29 -0.25 -9.07
N SER A 131 -7.82 0.47 -8.03
CA SER A 131 -7.49 1.88 -8.17
C SER A 131 -6.17 2.05 -8.92
N ASP A 132 -6.17 2.97 -9.89
CA ASP A 132 -4.94 3.46 -10.51
C ASP A 132 -4.20 4.41 -9.55
N VAL A 133 -2.92 4.59 -9.78
CA VAL A 133 -2.12 5.62 -9.10
C VAL A 133 -2.02 6.83 -10.01
N ASP A 134 -2.53 7.96 -9.54
CA ASP A 134 -2.51 9.20 -10.30
C ASP A 134 -1.22 9.97 -10.03
N LEU A 135 -0.44 10.25 -11.08
CA LEU A 135 0.82 10.98 -11.05
C LEU A 135 0.69 12.29 -11.86
N ALA A 136 1.01 13.40 -11.23
CA ALA A 136 1.12 14.69 -11.91
C ALA A 136 2.58 15.07 -12.10
N LEU A 137 2.97 15.42 -13.32
CA LEU A 137 4.28 15.92 -13.68
C LEU A 137 4.15 17.34 -14.21
N VAL A 138 4.99 18.25 -13.71
CA VAL A 138 5.04 19.64 -14.18
C VAL A 138 6.41 19.92 -14.80
N THR A 139 6.39 20.42 -16.04
CA THR A 139 7.61 20.65 -16.81
C THR A 139 7.54 21.97 -17.60
N ALA A 140 8.58 22.31 -18.32
CA ALA A 140 8.57 23.40 -19.28
C ALA A 140 7.72 23.04 -20.52
N ARG A 141 7.16 24.04 -21.18
CA ARG A 141 6.21 23.83 -22.30
C ARG A 141 6.82 23.04 -23.45
N GLU A 142 8.05 23.33 -23.77
CA GLU A 142 8.86 22.68 -24.81
C GLU A 142 9.18 21.21 -24.51
N SER A 143 9.09 20.80 -23.27
CA SER A 143 9.45 19.44 -22.82
C SER A 143 8.25 18.52 -22.58
N VAL A 144 7.02 19.01 -22.76
CA VAL A 144 5.79 18.24 -22.46
C VAL A 144 5.77 16.93 -23.21
N ALA A 145 5.97 16.92 -24.52
CA ALA A 145 5.93 15.70 -25.34
C ALA A 145 7.00 14.67 -24.92
N ALA A 146 8.20 15.13 -24.60
CA ALA A 146 9.27 14.24 -24.13
C ALA A 146 8.94 13.63 -22.74
N VAL A 147 8.34 14.43 -21.86
CA VAL A 147 7.92 13.96 -20.53
C VAL A 147 6.76 13.00 -20.64
N GLU A 148 5.78 13.22 -21.52
CA GLU A 148 4.67 12.29 -21.75
C GLU A 148 5.16 10.94 -22.28
N ALA A 149 6.08 10.92 -23.24
CA ALA A 149 6.67 9.68 -23.77
C ALA A 149 7.39 8.89 -22.67
N ALA A 150 8.24 9.56 -21.89
CA ALA A 150 8.94 8.94 -20.78
C ALA A 150 7.99 8.44 -19.68
N ALA A 151 6.92 9.18 -19.41
CA ALA A 151 5.91 8.80 -18.42
C ALA A 151 5.18 7.50 -18.80
N GLN A 152 4.97 7.25 -20.09
CA GLN A 152 4.39 5.99 -20.58
C GLN A 152 5.32 4.79 -20.31
N GLU A 153 6.62 4.93 -20.54
CA GLU A 153 7.60 3.88 -20.25
C GLU A 153 7.69 3.59 -18.73
N ILE A 154 7.69 4.66 -17.91
CA ILE A 154 7.67 4.53 -16.43
C ILE A 154 6.40 3.84 -15.98
N ALA A 155 5.25 4.17 -16.58
CA ALA A 155 3.97 3.55 -16.26
C ALA A 155 3.98 2.04 -16.58
N GLU A 156 4.60 1.62 -17.68
CA GLU A 156 4.73 0.21 -18.02
C GLU A 156 5.65 -0.52 -17.03
N THR A 157 6.81 0.04 -16.68
CA THR A 157 7.70 -0.52 -15.66
C THR A 157 7.00 -0.65 -14.30
N ALA A 158 6.20 0.34 -13.90
CA ALA A 158 5.40 0.28 -12.68
C ALA A 158 4.34 -0.82 -12.75
N ARG A 159 3.69 -0.99 -13.89
CA ARG A 159 2.70 -2.03 -14.11
C ARG A 159 3.31 -3.43 -14.02
N GLU A 160 4.47 -3.65 -14.65
CA GLU A 160 5.18 -4.93 -14.61
C GLU A 160 5.61 -5.28 -13.17
N ARG A 161 6.18 -4.32 -12.44
CA ARG A 161 6.75 -4.57 -11.11
C ARG A 161 5.72 -4.61 -9.99
N PHE A 162 4.70 -3.76 -10.03
CA PHE A 162 3.73 -3.58 -8.93
C PHE A 162 2.30 -4.03 -9.28
N GLY A 163 2.04 -4.39 -10.55
CA GLY A 163 0.69 -4.74 -11.01
C GLY A 163 -0.29 -3.55 -10.98
N THR A 164 0.19 -2.32 -10.81
CA THR A 164 -0.64 -1.11 -10.73
C THR A 164 -0.49 -0.26 -11.99
N ARG A 165 -1.56 0.44 -12.37
CA ARG A 165 -1.51 1.41 -13.48
C ARG A 165 -1.13 2.77 -12.93
N LEU A 166 -0.21 3.46 -13.64
CA LEU A 166 0.04 4.87 -13.44
C LEU A 166 -0.78 5.67 -14.46
N ASN A 167 -1.65 6.53 -13.97
CA ASN A 167 -2.36 7.51 -14.78
C ASN A 167 -1.61 8.83 -14.68
N VAL A 168 -0.94 9.24 -15.76
CA VAL A 168 -0.03 10.39 -15.72
C VAL A 168 -0.67 11.61 -16.34
N LEU A 169 -0.68 12.72 -15.59
CA LEU A 169 -1.10 14.04 -16.03
C LEU A 169 0.12 14.95 -16.15
N VAL A 170 0.40 15.45 -17.35
CA VAL A 170 1.52 16.37 -17.57
C VAL A 170 0.99 17.80 -17.72
N GLY A 171 1.59 18.75 -16.99
CA GLY A 171 1.23 20.16 -16.99
C GLY A 171 2.40 21.09 -17.19
N SER A 172 2.11 22.33 -17.60
CA SER A 172 3.10 23.39 -17.85
C SER A 172 2.46 24.77 -17.63
N PRO A 173 3.20 25.81 -17.23
CA PRO A 173 4.65 25.82 -16.93
C PRO A 173 4.99 25.66 -15.45
N SER A 174 4.02 25.71 -14.53
CA SER A 174 4.20 25.52 -13.10
C SER A 174 2.86 25.11 -12.44
N LEU A 175 2.93 24.43 -11.31
CA LEU A 175 1.76 24.00 -10.56
C LEU A 175 0.92 25.19 -10.10
N GLU A 176 1.54 26.27 -9.63
CA GLU A 176 0.85 27.48 -9.21
C GLU A 176 0.04 28.13 -10.35
N LYS A 177 0.58 28.19 -11.58
CA LYS A 177 -0.14 28.73 -12.73
C LYS A 177 -1.28 27.81 -13.18
N LEU A 178 -1.10 26.50 -13.06
CA LEU A 178 -2.13 25.51 -13.38
C LEU A 178 -3.28 25.53 -12.36
N SER A 179 -2.98 25.69 -11.07
CA SER A 179 -3.98 25.74 -10.00
C SER A 179 -4.76 27.07 -9.95
N LYS A 180 -4.12 28.20 -10.30
CA LYS A 180 -4.72 29.54 -10.32
C LYS A 180 -5.31 29.95 -11.69
N GLY A 181 -4.96 29.23 -12.76
CA GLY A 181 -5.42 29.51 -14.12
C GLY A 181 -6.90 29.21 -14.33
N ARG A 182 -7.54 29.92 -15.30
CA ARG A 182 -8.93 29.65 -15.73
C ARG A 182 -8.97 28.64 -16.88
N GLN A 183 -8.32 27.48 -16.69
CA GLN A 183 -8.24 26.44 -17.72
C GLN A 183 -9.12 25.23 -17.39
N ALA A 184 -9.45 24.42 -18.41
CA ALA A 184 -10.08 23.14 -18.20
C ALA A 184 -9.18 22.28 -17.29
N GLY A 185 -9.76 21.66 -16.23
CA GLY A 185 -9.01 20.86 -15.27
C GLY A 185 -8.43 21.63 -14.06
N GLN A 186 -8.68 22.93 -13.92
CA GLN A 186 -8.21 23.74 -12.78
C GLN A 186 -8.47 23.06 -11.42
N GLY A 187 -9.64 22.47 -11.20
CA GLY A 187 -10.00 21.79 -9.94
C GLY A 187 -9.08 20.61 -9.62
N ILE A 188 -8.60 19.89 -10.64
CA ILE A 188 -7.63 18.80 -10.47
C ILE A 188 -6.29 19.36 -10.00
N TRP A 189 -5.78 20.41 -10.63
CA TRP A 189 -4.52 21.03 -10.26
C TRP A 189 -4.54 21.67 -8.87
N GLN A 190 -5.67 22.24 -8.45
CA GLN A 190 -5.87 22.72 -7.07
C GLN A 190 -5.82 21.57 -6.07
N ALA A 191 -6.43 20.43 -6.38
CA ALA A 191 -6.38 19.26 -5.52
C ALA A 191 -4.95 18.67 -5.44
N ILE A 192 -4.22 18.68 -6.56
CA ILE A 192 -2.80 18.23 -6.61
C ILE A 192 -1.92 19.14 -5.75
N GLU A 193 -2.11 20.46 -5.83
CA GLU A 193 -1.35 21.44 -5.03
C GLU A 193 -1.61 21.25 -3.52
N ARG A 194 -2.87 21.00 -3.13
CA ARG A 194 -3.27 20.89 -1.73
C ARG A 194 -2.91 19.54 -1.11
N ASP A 195 -3.20 18.45 -1.80
CA ASP A 195 -3.21 17.09 -1.24
C ASP A 195 -2.15 16.17 -1.85
N GLY A 196 -1.41 16.64 -2.87
CA GLY A 196 -0.42 15.82 -3.59
C GLY A 196 0.83 15.55 -2.77
N ILE A 197 1.30 14.30 -2.81
CA ILE A 197 2.57 13.87 -2.19
C ILE A 197 3.70 14.09 -3.18
N ASP A 198 4.74 14.82 -2.77
CA ASP A 198 5.93 15.04 -3.59
C ASP A 198 6.70 13.73 -3.79
N VAL A 199 7.04 13.43 -5.04
CA VAL A 199 7.80 12.23 -5.45
C VAL A 199 9.30 12.51 -5.48
N LEU A 200 9.70 13.75 -5.72
CA LEU A 200 11.10 14.14 -5.90
C LEU A 200 11.80 14.47 -4.57
N ALA A 201 11.04 14.86 -3.56
CA ALA A 201 11.57 15.09 -2.22
C ALA A 201 11.65 13.75 -1.47
N PRO A 202 12.79 13.36 -0.90
CA PRO A 202 12.86 12.21 -0.02
C PRO A 202 12.06 12.51 1.25
N SER A 203 11.09 11.64 1.56
CA SER A 203 10.36 11.66 2.83
C SER A 203 11.22 11.06 3.93
#